data_3bbda4330d5d4aab0db8545eac71eede
#
_entry.id   3bbda4330d5d4aab0db8545eac71eede
#
_cell.length_a   1.000
_cell.length_b   1.000
_cell.length_c   1.000
_cell.angle_alpha   90.00
_cell.angle_beta   90.00
_cell.angle_gamma   90.00
#
_symmetry.space_group_name_H-M   'P 1'
#
loop_
_entity.id
_entity.type
_entity.pdbx_description
1 polymer ?
#
loop_
_entity_poly.entity_id
_entity_poly.type
_entity_poly.pdbx_seq_one_letter_code
_entity_poly.pdbx_strand_id
1 'polypeptide(L)'
;MTKLSKIAFGLAAVFAVALSAEAKVTVFAAASMTDTLKQVAEDYKKVNPKEEVVFSFASSSTLAKQIEEGAPADIFISASGKWMKYLSEKDLTVKDTEKLLVSNELVLIANKDSKLQNVDIAKGEWIKQLNNSYLSVGDPAHVPAGQYAEEALTKLNLWDQVKDKLARGKDVRAALALVERAEAPLGIVYATDAKVSKDVKTVGVFPQDSYKPADYPVAILKDHKNAETEAFLKYLESDAAKKVYVQYGFTAK
;
A
#
# COMPACT_ATOMS: atom_id res chain seq x y z
N MET A 1 -1.04 -87.14 -8.16
CA MET A 1 -2.10 -86.12 -8.47
C MET A 1 -1.78 -84.85 -7.74
N THR A 2 -1.06 -83.93 -8.38
CA THR A 2 -0.54 -82.66 -7.80
C THR A 2 -1.39 -81.51 -8.30
N LYS A 3 -2.03 -80.80 -7.37
CA LYS A 3 -2.79 -79.58 -7.68
C LYS A 3 -1.86 -78.34 -7.72
N LEU A 4 -1.72 -77.71 -8.90
CA LEU A 4 -1.08 -76.43 -9.07
C LEU A 4 -2.02 -75.32 -8.54
N SER A 5 -1.53 -74.59 -7.58
CA SER A 5 -2.17 -73.32 -7.10
C SER A 5 -1.68 -72.19 -7.98
N LYS A 6 -2.61 -71.44 -8.64
CA LYS A 6 -2.34 -70.23 -9.39
C LYS A 6 -2.40 -69.05 -8.44
N ILE A 7 -1.25 -68.45 -8.18
CA ILE A 7 -1.18 -67.17 -7.46
C ILE A 7 -1.37 -66.07 -8.50
N ALA A 8 -2.48 -65.31 -8.40
CA ALA A 8 -2.74 -64.10 -9.17
C ALA A 8 -2.07 -62.91 -8.47
N PHE A 9 -1.06 -62.32 -9.08
CA PHE A 9 -0.47 -61.05 -8.67
C PHE A 9 -1.38 -59.92 -9.12
N GLY A 10 -2.11 -59.32 -8.18
CA GLY A 10 -2.87 -58.12 -8.44
C GLY A 10 -1.92 -56.90 -8.39
N LEU A 11 -1.71 -56.25 -9.54
CA LEU A 11 -0.97 -54.97 -9.63
C LEU A 11 -1.87 -53.85 -9.12
N ALA A 12 -1.67 -53.39 -7.89
CA ALA A 12 -2.33 -52.20 -7.36
C ALA A 12 -1.60 -50.99 -7.92
N ALA A 13 -2.19 -50.31 -8.90
CA ALA A 13 -1.74 -49.00 -9.37
C ALA A 13 -2.08 -47.96 -8.31
N VAL A 14 -1.07 -47.50 -7.56
CA VAL A 14 -1.18 -46.37 -6.66
C VAL A 14 -1.22 -45.10 -7.52
N PHE A 15 -2.39 -44.55 -7.74
CA PHE A 15 -2.54 -43.20 -8.27
C PHE A 15 -2.09 -42.19 -7.16
N ALA A 16 -0.86 -41.72 -7.26
CA ALA A 16 -0.42 -40.55 -6.49
C ALA A 16 -1.15 -39.35 -7.05
N VAL A 17 -2.23 -38.92 -6.37
CA VAL A 17 -2.82 -37.60 -6.58
C VAL A 17 -1.80 -36.61 -6.02
N ALA A 18 -1.00 -36.00 -6.89
CA ALA A 18 -0.21 -34.84 -6.53
C ALA A 18 -1.21 -33.72 -6.21
N LEU A 19 -1.47 -33.48 -4.92
CA LEU A 19 -2.03 -32.21 -4.51
C LEU A 19 -1.01 -31.14 -4.94
N SER A 20 -1.30 -30.46 -6.05
CA SER A 20 -0.60 -29.21 -6.36
C SER A 20 -0.97 -28.24 -5.24
N ALA A 21 -0.05 -27.98 -4.32
CA ALA A 21 -0.19 -26.87 -3.40
C ALA A 21 -0.44 -25.62 -4.26
N GLU A 22 -1.53 -24.89 -4.01
CA GLU A 22 -1.76 -23.60 -4.64
C GLU A 22 -0.56 -22.71 -4.29
N ALA A 23 0.11 -22.22 -5.33
CA ALA A 23 1.23 -21.30 -5.14
C ALA A 23 0.71 -20.00 -4.57
N LYS A 24 1.18 -19.62 -3.39
CA LYS A 24 0.72 -18.46 -2.64
C LYS A 24 1.81 -17.42 -2.56
N VAL A 25 1.51 -16.18 -3.00
CA VAL A 25 2.39 -15.02 -2.87
C VAL A 25 1.83 -14.09 -1.78
N THR A 26 2.62 -13.83 -0.76
CA THR A 26 2.27 -12.93 0.35
C THR A 26 2.89 -11.54 0.12
N VAL A 27 2.05 -10.53 -0.03
CA VAL A 27 2.47 -9.15 -0.33
C VAL A 27 2.21 -8.25 0.87
N PHE A 28 3.26 -7.64 1.39
CA PHE A 28 3.14 -6.56 2.37
C PHE A 28 3.11 -5.22 1.62
N ALA A 29 2.00 -4.51 1.68
CA ALA A 29 1.79 -3.30 0.88
C ALA A 29 1.26 -2.12 1.70
N ALA A 30 1.68 -0.93 1.31
CA ALA A 30 1.20 0.31 1.90
C ALA A 30 -0.34 0.39 1.90
N ALA A 31 -0.93 0.80 3.02
CA ALA A 31 -2.38 0.85 3.22
C ALA A 31 -3.15 1.63 2.15
N SER A 32 -2.54 2.68 1.57
CA SER A 32 -3.11 3.46 0.46
C SER A 32 -3.34 2.65 -0.83
N MET A 33 -2.70 1.49 -0.98
CA MET A 33 -2.85 0.63 -2.16
C MET A 33 -3.93 -0.45 -2.00
N THR A 34 -4.65 -0.50 -0.88
CA THR A 34 -5.57 -1.60 -0.53
C THR A 34 -6.56 -1.91 -1.65
N ASP A 35 -7.30 -0.93 -2.12
CA ASP A 35 -8.36 -1.15 -3.13
C ASP A 35 -7.76 -1.47 -4.50
N THR A 36 -6.69 -0.77 -4.85
CA THR A 36 -5.99 -0.92 -6.11
C THR A 36 -5.36 -2.31 -6.26
N LEU A 37 -4.63 -2.78 -5.23
CA LEU A 37 -3.96 -4.08 -5.31
C LEU A 37 -4.93 -5.24 -5.21
N LYS A 38 -6.07 -5.10 -4.53
CA LYS A 38 -7.14 -6.09 -4.58
C LYS A 38 -7.65 -6.27 -6.01
N GLN A 39 -7.92 -5.15 -6.72
CA GLN A 39 -8.34 -5.21 -8.13
C GLN A 39 -7.25 -5.82 -9.02
N VAL A 40 -5.98 -5.43 -8.82
CA VAL A 40 -4.86 -6.01 -9.56
C VAL A 40 -4.75 -7.52 -9.36
N ALA A 41 -4.93 -8.00 -8.12
CA ALA A 41 -4.89 -9.44 -7.82
C ALA A 41 -6.09 -10.20 -8.40
N GLU A 42 -7.28 -9.60 -8.40
CA GLU A 42 -8.46 -10.18 -9.07
C GLU A 42 -8.23 -10.34 -10.58
N ASP A 43 -7.61 -9.34 -11.22
CA ASP A 43 -7.28 -9.41 -12.63
C ASP A 43 -6.12 -10.39 -12.92
N TYR A 44 -5.13 -10.46 -12.02
CA TYR A 44 -4.05 -11.44 -12.09
C TYR A 44 -4.58 -12.89 -12.01
N LYS A 45 -5.52 -13.15 -11.11
CA LYS A 45 -6.13 -14.49 -10.94
C LYS A 45 -6.87 -14.97 -12.19
N LYS A 46 -7.39 -14.06 -13.03
CA LYS A 46 -8.05 -14.44 -14.30
C LYS A 46 -7.08 -15.04 -15.30
N VAL A 47 -5.82 -14.61 -15.29
CA VAL A 47 -4.77 -15.08 -16.20
C VAL A 47 -3.84 -16.12 -15.55
N ASN A 48 -3.83 -16.18 -14.22
CA ASN A 48 -3.05 -17.15 -13.43
C ASN A 48 -3.94 -17.83 -12.37
N PRO A 49 -4.92 -18.67 -12.76
CA PRO A 49 -5.97 -19.16 -11.85
C PRO A 49 -5.47 -20.10 -10.75
N LYS A 50 -4.24 -20.64 -10.86
CA LYS A 50 -3.62 -21.52 -9.87
C LYS A 50 -2.78 -20.78 -8.82
N GLU A 51 -2.61 -19.48 -8.96
CA GLU A 51 -1.82 -18.66 -8.05
C GLU A 51 -2.74 -17.83 -7.16
N GLU A 52 -2.47 -17.85 -5.86
CA GLU A 52 -3.14 -17.03 -4.85
C GLU A 52 -2.23 -15.88 -4.43
N VAL A 53 -2.74 -14.65 -4.45
CA VAL A 53 -2.04 -13.49 -3.89
C VAL A 53 -2.79 -13.02 -2.65
N VAL A 54 -2.09 -12.96 -1.53
CA VAL A 54 -2.64 -12.47 -0.27
C VAL A 54 -1.90 -11.21 0.18
N PHE A 55 -2.61 -10.30 0.84
CA PHE A 55 -2.06 -9.02 1.25
C PHE A 55 -2.11 -8.81 2.75
N SER A 56 -1.07 -8.15 3.26
CA SER A 56 -1.09 -7.45 4.54
C SER A 56 -0.94 -5.95 4.27
N PHE A 57 -1.94 -5.16 4.67
CA PHE A 57 -1.96 -3.72 4.47
C PHE A 57 -1.75 -2.98 5.80
N ALA A 58 -0.73 -2.14 5.85
CA ALA A 58 -0.44 -1.25 6.98
C ALA A 58 0.41 -0.06 6.53
N SER A 59 0.89 0.77 7.46
CA SER A 59 1.91 1.75 7.10
C SER A 59 3.19 1.05 6.64
N SER A 60 3.88 1.64 5.67
CA SER A 60 5.14 1.06 5.16
C SER A 60 6.18 0.90 6.26
N SER A 61 6.18 1.76 7.27
CA SER A 61 7.05 1.67 8.44
C SER A 61 6.77 0.43 9.28
N THR A 62 5.49 0.16 9.57
CA THR A 62 5.07 -1.03 10.34
C THR A 62 5.44 -2.30 9.60
N LEU A 63 5.15 -2.36 8.28
CA LEU A 63 5.47 -3.52 7.47
C LEU A 63 6.97 -3.76 7.36
N ALA A 64 7.76 -2.69 7.17
CA ALA A 64 9.22 -2.80 7.11
C ALA A 64 9.82 -3.33 8.43
N LYS A 65 9.27 -2.93 9.58
CA LYS A 65 9.68 -3.46 10.88
C LYS A 65 9.29 -4.93 11.06
N GLN A 66 8.09 -5.31 10.65
CA GLN A 66 7.65 -6.71 10.67
C GLN A 66 8.54 -7.60 9.78
N ILE A 67 8.93 -7.12 8.59
CA ILE A 67 9.86 -7.84 7.71
C ILE A 67 11.24 -8.00 8.38
N GLU A 68 11.76 -6.94 9.00
CA GLU A 68 13.01 -7.00 9.76
C GLU A 68 12.94 -8.04 10.90
N GLU A 69 11.77 -8.19 11.53
CA GLU A 69 11.51 -9.16 12.59
C GLU A 69 11.21 -10.57 12.06
N GLY A 70 11.28 -10.80 10.75
CA GLY A 70 11.10 -12.10 10.11
C GLY A 70 9.65 -12.46 9.78
N ALA A 71 8.76 -11.49 9.64
CA ALA A 71 7.40 -11.76 9.15
C ALA A 71 7.44 -12.38 7.73
N PRO A 72 6.62 -13.40 7.44
CA PRO A 72 6.67 -14.16 6.20
C PRO A 72 5.99 -13.39 5.05
N ALA A 73 6.71 -12.44 4.48
CA ALA A 73 6.31 -11.71 3.29
C ALA A 73 7.23 -12.06 2.12
N ASP A 74 6.68 -12.14 0.93
CA ASP A 74 7.42 -12.42 -0.30
C ASP A 74 7.78 -11.15 -1.07
N ILE A 75 6.84 -10.19 -1.08
CA ILE A 75 6.99 -8.91 -1.80
C ILE A 75 6.63 -7.77 -0.84
N PHE A 76 7.42 -6.69 -0.90
CA PHE A 76 7.15 -5.46 -0.19
C PHE A 76 6.87 -4.32 -1.16
N ILE A 77 5.76 -3.59 -0.94
CA ILE A 77 5.38 -2.38 -1.69
C ILE A 77 5.25 -1.22 -0.71
N SER A 78 6.16 -0.27 -0.78
CA SER A 78 6.25 0.86 0.14
C SER A 78 5.64 2.13 -0.47
N ALA A 79 5.00 2.97 0.32
CA ALA A 79 4.62 4.35 -0.05
C ALA A 79 5.77 5.35 0.21
N SER A 80 6.99 4.87 0.35
CA SER A 80 8.16 5.72 0.61
C SER A 80 9.45 5.01 0.24
N GLY A 81 10.28 5.69 -0.53
CA GLY A 81 11.65 5.24 -0.82
C GLY A 81 12.50 5.05 0.44
N LYS A 82 12.23 5.82 1.52
CA LYS A 82 12.92 5.69 2.81
C LYS A 82 12.77 4.31 3.42
N TRP A 83 11.55 3.73 3.43
CA TRP A 83 11.30 2.43 4.04
C TRP A 83 11.74 1.27 3.14
N MET A 84 11.74 1.43 1.83
CA MET A 84 12.38 0.48 0.92
C MET A 84 13.91 0.47 1.14
N LYS A 85 14.53 1.65 1.15
CA LYS A 85 15.96 1.80 1.44
C LYS A 85 16.36 1.21 2.80
N TYR A 86 15.52 1.39 3.82
CA TYR A 86 15.73 0.79 5.15
C TYR A 86 15.90 -0.73 5.10
N LEU A 87 15.07 -1.44 4.32
CA LEU A 87 15.20 -2.89 4.14
C LEU A 87 16.36 -3.26 3.23
N SER A 88 16.59 -2.50 2.16
CA SER A 88 17.69 -2.73 1.21
C SER A 88 19.06 -2.58 1.86
N GLU A 89 19.25 -1.60 2.75
CA GLU A 89 20.49 -1.40 3.52
C GLU A 89 20.73 -2.52 4.54
N LYS A 90 19.69 -3.25 4.94
CA LYS A 90 19.79 -4.44 5.82
C LYS A 90 19.89 -5.76 5.02
N ASP A 91 20.05 -5.67 3.70
CA ASP A 91 20.13 -6.83 2.81
C ASP A 91 18.89 -7.75 2.93
N LEU A 92 17.70 -7.14 3.11
CA LEU A 92 16.40 -7.83 3.22
C LEU A 92 15.59 -7.78 1.93
N THR A 93 16.10 -7.16 0.86
CA THR A 93 15.47 -7.11 -0.47
C THR A 93 16.41 -7.74 -1.52
N VAL A 94 15.81 -8.24 -2.58
CA VAL A 94 16.53 -8.68 -3.79
C VAL A 94 16.72 -7.45 -4.68
N LYS A 95 17.89 -6.84 -4.66
CA LYS A 95 18.18 -5.51 -5.24
C LYS A 95 17.84 -5.36 -6.72
N ASP A 96 18.04 -6.40 -7.52
CA ASP A 96 17.72 -6.40 -8.95
C ASP A 96 16.21 -6.39 -9.24
N THR A 97 15.39 -6.63 -8.21
CA THR A 97 13.92 -6.59 -8.27
C THR A 97 13.33 -5.27 -7.78
N GLU A 98 14.15 -4.35 -7.25
CA GLU A 98 13.66 -3.04 -6.82
C GLU A 98 13.22 -2.20 -8.01
N LYS A 99 11.93 -1.86 -8.06
CA LYS A 99 11.29 -1.09 -9.14
C LYS A 99 10.40 0.00 -8.56
N LEU A 100 10.21 1.05 -9.32
CA LEU A 100 9.23 2.09 -9.02
C LEU A 100 7.94 1.79 -9.79
N LEU A 101 6.84 1.53 -9.05
CA LEU A 101 5.54 1.20 -9.66
C LEU A 101 4.72 2.44 -10.00
N VAL A 102 4.53 3.31 -9.01
CA VAL A 102 3.60 4.44 -9.10
C VAL A 102 4.09 5.61 -8.25
N SER A 103 3.51 6.78 -8.49
CA SER A 103 3.59 7.95 -7.61
C SER A 103 2.20 8.42 -7.21
N ASN A 104 2.12 9.20 -6.12
CA ASN A 104 0.88 9.73 -5.58
C ASN A 104 1.03 11.22 -5.20
N GLU A 105 -0.08 11.88 -4.91
CA GLU A 105 -0.13 13.27 -4.51
C GLU A 105 -0.72 13.41 -3.12
N LEU A 106 -0.30 14.44 -2.38
CA LEU A 106 -0.80 14.77 -1.07
C LEU A 106 -1.94 15.79 -1.19
N VAL A 107 -3.06 15.51 -0.51
CA VAL A 107 -4.25 16.37 -0.53
C VAL A 107 -4.77 16.67 0.87
N LEU A 108 -5.38 17.82 1.03
CA LEU A 108 -6.23 18.17 2.16
C LEU A 108 -7.65 17.74 1.87
N ILE A 109 -8.23 16.97 2.78
CA ILE A 109 -9.61 16.49 2.71
C ILE A 109 -10.47 17.06 3.81
N ALA A 110 -11.76 17.16 3.53
CA ALA A 110 -12.81 17.39 4.50
C ALA A 110 -13.94 16.37 4.31
N ASN A 111 -14.81 16.20 5.30
CA ASN A 111 -16.03 15.43 5.12
C ASN A 111 -16.85 15.96 3.92
N LYS A 112 -17.54 15.11 3.19
CA LYS A 112 -18.32 15.48 2.00
C LYS A 112 -19.32 16.62 2.23
N ASP A 113 -19.88 16.69 3.44
CA ASP A 113 -20.89 17.70 3.83
C ASP A 113 -20.28 19.03 4.28
N SER A 114 -18.96 19.12 4.38
CA SER A 114 -18.25 20.37 4.69
C SER A 114 -18.55 21.45 3.64
N LYS A 115 -18.67 22.70 4.07
CA LYS A 115 -18.80 23.84 3.15
C LYS A 115 -17.48 24.32 2.56
N LEU A 116 -16.35 23.81 3.08
CA LEU A 116 -15.02 24.18 2.61
C LEU A 116 -14.76 23.66 1.20
N GLN A 117 -14.20 24.50 0.34
CA GLN A 117 -13.86 24.17 -1.04
C GLN A 117 -12.66 24.99 -1.52
N ASN A 118 -11.84 24.40 -2.38
CA ASN A 118 -10.78 25.09 -3.14
C ASN A 118 -9.86 25.97 -2.29
N VAL A 119 -9.35 25.43 -1.18
CA VAL A 119 -8.44 26.17 -0.31
C VAL A 119 -7.04 26.27 -0.93
N ASP A 120 -6.45 27.45 -0.81
CA ASP A 120 -5.03 27.65 -1.08
C ASP A 120 -4.24 27.11 0.13
N ILE A 121 -3.56 25.98 -0.05
CA ILE A 121 -2.82 25.32 1.02
C ILE A 121 -1.72 26.24 1.56
N ALA A 122 -1.00 26.94 0.68
CA ALA A 122 0.16 27.75 1.06
C ALA A 122 -0.21 28.97 1.94
N LYS A 123 -1.43 29.51 1.80
CA LYS A 123 -1.91 30.60 2.64
C LYS A 123 -2.22 30.19 4.09
N GLY A 124 -2.44 28.91 4.35
CA GLY A 124 -2.70 28.40 5.70
C GLY A 124 -4.04 28.83 6.32
N GLU A 125 -4.91 29.58 5.62
CA GLU A 125 -6.19 30.06 6.16
C GLU A 125 -7.13 28.92 6.55
N TRP A 126 -7.01 27.76 5.91
CA TRP A 126 -7.75 26.54 6.21
C TRP A 126 -7.52 26.03 7.65
N ILE A 127 -6.39 26.36 8.28
CA ILE A 127 -6.07 25.96 9.65
C ILE A 127 -7.10 26.50 10.65
N LYS A 128 -7.71 27.65 10.36
CA LYS A 128 -8.80 28.22 11.17
C LYS A 128 -10.03 27.30 11.22
N GLN A 129 -10.23 26.45 10.21
CA GLN A 129 -11.35 25.51 10.15
C GLN A 129 -11.19 24.34 11.14
N LEU A 130 -10.03 24.16 11.75
CA LEU A 130 -9.85 23.19 12.81
C LEU A 130 -10.68 23.51 14.06
N ASN A 131 -11.00 24.79 14.33
CA ASN A 131 -11.92 25.23 15.40
C ASN A 131 -11.66 24.53 16.75
N ASN A 132 -10.43 24.51 17.24
CA ASN A 132 -10.00 23.77 18.43
C ASN A 132 -10.08 22.23 18.34
N SER A 133 -10.37 21.67 17.16
CA SER A 133 -10.27 20.25 16.88
C SER A 133 -8.89 19.88 16.30
N TYR A 134 -8.75 18.67 15.80
CA TYR A 134 -7.49 18.11 15.34
C TYR A 134 -7.46 17.97 13.81
N LEU A 135 -6.26 18.10 13.24
CA LEU A 135 -5.93 17.74 11.87
C LEU A 135 -5.60 16.23 11.82
N SER A 136 -6.36 15.45 11.08
CA SER A 136 -6.09 14.02 10.93
C SER A 136 -4.95 13.78 9.95
N VAL A 137 -3.92 13.07 10.38
CA VAL A 137 -2.74 12.70 9.58
C VAL A 137 -2.24 11.32 9.96
N GLY A 138 -1.56 10.61 9.07
CA GLY A 138 -0.70 9.51 9.50
C GLY A 138 0.35 10.01 10.49
N ASP A 139 0.78 9.20 11.48
CA ASP A 139 1.76 9.67 12.47
C ASP A 139 3.06 10.14 11.79
N PRO A 140 3.42 11.43 11.86
CA PRO A 140 4.60 11.97 11.21
C PRO A 140 5.91 11.31 11.68
N ALA A 141 5.93 10.74 12.88
CA ALA A 141 7.12 10.07 13.40
C ALA A 141 7.59 8.92 12.48
N HIS A 142 6.66 8.20 11.82
CA HIS A 142 7.02 7.02 11.04
C HIS A 142 6.13 6.73 9.81
N VAL A 143 4.87 7.16 9.77
CA VAL A 143 3.95 6.87 8.65
C VAL A 143 4.30 7.73 7.44
N PRO A 144 4.49 7.17 6.23
CA PRO A 144 4.89 7.94 5.05
C PRO A 144 4.02 9.16 4.76
N ALA A 145 2.70 9.02 4.71
CA ALA A 145 1.79 10.14 4.46
C ALA A 145 1.95 11.27 5.49
N GLY A 146 2.17 10.92 6.76
CA GLY A 146 2.42 11.88 7.83
C GLY A 146 3.77 12.57 7.70
N GLN A 147 4.82 11.81 7.30
CA GLN A 147 6.15 12.38 7.06
C GLN A 147 6.14 13.37 5.89
N TYR A 148 5.43 13.05 4.81
CA TYR A 148 5.24 13.98 3.69
C TYR A 148 4.40 15.20 4.09
N ALA A 149 3.37 15.02 4.93
CA ALA A 149 2.56 16.13 5.45
C ALA A 149 3.42 17.07 6.31
N GLU A 150 4.25 16.56 7.21
CA GLU A 150 5.20 17.34 8.00
C GLU A 150 6.19 18.10 7.11
N GLU A 151 6.79 17.41 6.12
CA GLU A 151 7.73 18.03 5.18
C GLU A 151 7.07 19.19 4.42
N ALA A 152 5.87 18.95 3.86
CA ALA A 152 5.11 19.96 3.13
C ALA A 152 4.75 21.17 4.00
N LEU A 153 4.18 20.91 5.17
CA LEU A 153 3.77 21.97 6.09
C LEU A 153 4.96 22.76 6.63
N THR A 154 6.11 22.10 6.86
CA THR A 154 7.35 22.76 7.27
C THR A 154 7.86 23.69 6.18
N LYS A 155 7.92 23.23 4.93
CA LYS A 155 8.35 24.04 3.80
C LYS A 155 7.44 25.24 3.53
N LEU A 156 6.15 25.07 3.80
CA LEU A 156 5.15 26.15 3.68
C LEU A 156 5.07 27.06 4.92
N ASN A 157 5.90 26.85 5.95
CA ASN A 157 5.89 27.57 7.24
C ASN A 157 4.55 27.46 8.00
N LEU A 158 3.86 26.32 7.86
CA LEU A 158 2.57 26.04 8.50
C LEU A 158 2.67 25.00 9.62
N TRP A 159 3.77 24.23 9.71
CA TRP A 159 3.93 23.14 10.67
C TRP A 159 3.72 23.55 12.12
N ASP A 160 4.35 24.63 12.54
CA ASP A 160 4.25 25.12 13.93
C ASP A 160 2.82 25.52 14.35
N GLN A 161 1.94 25.80 13.40
CA GLN A 161 0.54 26.14 13.66
C GLN A 161 -0.34 24.91 13.91
N VAL A 162 0.11 23.71 13.50
CA VAL A 162 -0.70 22.48 13.56
C VAL A 162 -0.06 21.33 14.32
N LYS A 163 1.25 21.30 14.54
CA LYS A 163 1.99 20.16 15.13
C LYS A 163 1.43 19.65 16.46
N ASP A 164 0.84 20.57 17.27
CA ASP A 164 0.25 20.24 18.57
C ASP A 164 -1.27 19.91 18.46
N LYS A 165 -1.81 19.93 17.24
CA LYS A 165 -3.23 19.68 16.95
C LYS A 165 -3.40 18.51 15.98
N LEU A 166 -2.62 17.43 16.14
CA LEU A 166 -2.67 16.30 15.24
C LEU A 166 -3.46 15.11 15.86
N ALA A 167 -4.43 14.59 15.12
CA ALA A 167 -4.97 13.25 15.32
C ALA A 167 -4.13 12.27 14.48
N ARG A 168 -3.23 11.55 15.17
CA ARG A 168 -2.21 10.71 14.53
C ARG A 168 -2.73 9.30 14.26
N GLY A 169 -2.91 8.95 12.99
CA GLY A 169 -3.30 7.62 12.55
C GLY A 169 -2.11 6.66 12.45
N LYS A 170 -2.33 5.39 12.74
CA LYS A 170 -1.32 4.33 12.57
C LYS A 170 -0.91 4.11 11.10
N ASP A 171 -1.73 4.54 10.16
CA ASP A 171 -1.54 4.58 8.71
C ASP A 171 -2.45 5.63 8.08
N VAL A 172 -2.35 5.86 6.77
CA VAL A 172 -3.13 6.88 6.06
C VAL A 172 -4.63 6.56 6.02
N ARG A 173 -5.02 5.28 6.01
CA ARG A 173 -6.44 4.89 6.01
C ARG A 173 -7.09 5.11 7.38
N ALA A 174 -6.35 4.94 8.46
CA ALA A 174 -6.80 5.35 9.79
C ALA A 174 -7.02 6.88 9.87
N ALA A 175 -6.14 7.66 9.23
CA ALA A 175 -6.33 9.12 9.16
C ALA A 175 -7.56 9.50 8.31
N LEU A 176 -7.74 8.86 7.15
CA LEU A 176 -8.94 9.05 6.30
C LEU A 176 -10.23 8.79 7.09
N ALA A 177 -10.29 7.68 7.80
CA ALA A 177 -11.46 7.25 8.54
C ALA A 177 -11.96 8.26 9.60
N LEU A 178 -11.06 9.03 10.21
CA LEU A 178 -11.47 10.09 11.16
C LEU A 178 -12.23 11.22 10.46
N VAL A 179 -11.85 11.54 9.22
CA VAL A 179 -12.55 12.58 8.43
C VAL A 179 -13.86 12.04 7.85
N GLU A 180 -13.89 10.78 7.39
CA GLU A 180 -15.11 10.10 6.94
C GLU A 180 -16.21 10.14 8.01
N ARG A 181 -15.84 9.85 9.26
CA ARG A 181 -16.76 9.85 10.41
C ARG A 181 -17.02 11.23 11.01
N ALA A 182 -16.47 12.29 10.40
CA ALA A 182 -16.53 13.67 10.90
C ALA A 182 -15.97 13.84 12.35
N GLU A 183 -15.09 12.94 12.79
CA GLU A 183 -14.36 13.02 14.05
C GLU A 183 -13.19 14.03 13.97
N ALA A 184 -12.66 14.27 12.77
CA ALA A 184 -11.75 15.34 12.46
C ALA A 184 -12.34 16.19 11.31
N PRO A 185 -12.32 17.54 11.40
CA PRO A 185 -12.87 18.40 10.36
C PRO A 185 -12.06 18.36 9.07
N LEU A 186 -10.76 18.14 9.20
CA LEU A 186 -9.80 18.09 8.08
C LEU A 186 -8.80 16.95 8.27
N GLY A 187 -8.26 16.47 7.17
CA GLY A 187 -7.16 15.49 7.18
C GLY A 187 -6.23 15.66 5.99
N ILE A 188 -5.01 15.15 6.12
CA ILE A 188 -4.04 15.10 5.03
C ILE A 188 -3.82 13.62 4.69
N VAL A 189 -4.15 13.25 3.45
CA VAL A 189 -4.06 11.89 2.90
C VAL A 189 -3.54 11.97 1.47
N TYR A 190 -3.42 10.82 0.80
CA TYR A 190 -3.11 10.82 -0.62
C TYR A 190 -4.37 11.04 -1.47
N ALA A 191 -4.18 11.56 -2.68
CA ALA A 191 -5.27 11.79 -3.63
C ALA A 191 -6.04 10.49 -3.95
N THR A 192 -5.35 9.36 -4.00
CA THR A 192 -5.96 8.04 -4.21
C THR A 192 -6.87 7.62 -3.06
N ASP A 193 -6.51 7.94 -1.80
CA ASP A 193 -7.35 7.66 -0.63
C ASP A 193 -8.64 8.49 -0.67
N ALA A 194 -8.52 9.76 -1.03
CA ALA A 194 -9.68 10.63 -1.20
C ALA A 194 -10.61 10.17 -2.34
N LYS A 195 -10.02 9.66 -3.44
CA LYS A 195 -10.76 9.22 -4.63
C LYS A 195 -11.62 7.98 -4.38
N VAL A 196 -11.19 7.05 -3.54
CA VAL A 196 -11.95 5.82 -3.26
C VAL A 196 -13.02 6.01 -2.18
N SER A 197 -12.93 7.07 -1.38
CA SER A 197 -13.92 7.39 -0.36
C SER A 197 -15.12 8.12 -0.93
N LYS A 198 -16.32 7.75 -0.46
CA LYS A 198 -17.58 8.43 -0.78
C LYS A 198 -17.97 9.49 0.27
N ASP A 199 -17.25 9.54 1.38
CA ASP A 199 -17.61 10.33 2.55
C ASP A 199 -16.68 11.51 2.80
N VAL A 200 -15.64 11.66 1.96
CA VAL A 200 -14.77 12.83 1.96
C VAL A 200 -14.70 13.48 0.58
N LYS A 201 -14.21 14.70 0.56
CA LYS A 201 -13.84 15.42 -0.66
C LYS A 201 -12.47 16.08 -0.50
N THR A 202 -11.74 16.17 -1.58
CA THR A 202 -10.52 16.99 -1.66
C THR A 202 -10.92 18.47 -1.64
N VAL A 203 -10.32 19.22 -0.72
CA VAL A 203 -10.54 20.66 -0.60
C VAL A 203 -9.30 21.47 -0.95
N GLY A 204 -8.12 20.85 -1.03
CA GLY A 204 -6.89 21.46 -1.49
C GLY A 204 -5.85 20.43 -1.87
N VAL A 205 -4.94 20.79 -2.78
CA VAL A 205 -3.81 19.95 -3.22
C VAL A 205 -2.52 20.60 -2.74
N PHE A 206 -1.63 19.82 -2.14
CA PHE A 206 -0.33 20.32 -1.70
C PHE A 206 0.57 20.56 -2.91
N PRO A 207 1.32 21.71 -2.94
CA PRO A 207 2.30 21.97 -3.98
C PRO A 207 3.33 20.83 -4.05
N GLN A 208 3.57 20.28 -5.25
CA GLN A 208 4.48 19.14 -5.46
C GLN A 208 5.92 19.43 -5.03
N ASP A 209 6.33 20.69 -5.09
CA ASP A 209 7.64 21.13 -4.64
C ASP A 209 7.72 21.31 -3.11
N SER A 210 6.61 21.15 -2.37
CA SER A 210 6.60 21.29 -0.90
C SER A 210 7.05 20.01 -0.16
N TYR A 211 7.12 18.88 -0.82
CA TYR A 211 7.54 17.60 -0.24
C TYR A 211 8.23 16.73 -1.30
N LYS A 212 8.97 15.69 -0.85
CA LYS A 212 9.57 14.71 -1.77
C LYS A 212 8.48 13.93 -2.49
N PRO A 213 8.74 13.50 -3.74
CA PRO A 213 7.78 12.67 -4.47
C PRO A 213 7.30 11.48 -3.63
N ALA A 214 5.97 11.31 -3.54
CA ALA A 214 5.37 10.15 -2.88
C ALA A 214 5.45 8.94 -3.83
N ASP A 215 6.65 8.42 -3.98
CA ASP A 215 6.98 7.29 -4.85
C ASP A 215 6.77 5.96 -4.13
N TYR A 216 6.27 4.97 -4.90
CA TYR A 216 5.93 3.64 -4.39
C TYR A 216 6.86 2.58 -5.02
N PRO A 217 8.01 2.32 -4.39
CA PRO A 217 8.87 1.22 -4.79
C PRO A 217 8.30 -0.13 -4.36
N VAL A 218 8.64 -1.16 -5.15
CA VAL A 218 8.39 -2.57 -4.88
C VAL A 218 9.71 -3.34 -4.89
N ALA A 219 9.80 -4.41 -4.11
CA ALA A 219 10.88 -5.39 -4.19
C ALA A 219 10.39 -6.79 -3.77
N ILE A 220 11.00 -7.83 -4.33
CA ILE A 220 10.97 -9.17 -3.76
C ILE A 220 11.89 -9.17 -2.53
N LEU A 221 11.46 -9.83 -1.45
CA LEU A 221 12.25 -9.95 -0.24
C LEU A 221 13.31 -11.05 -0.37
N LYS A 222 14.37 -10.91 0.43
CA LYS A 222 15.49 -11.86 0.44
C LYS A 222 14.97 -13.28 0.70
N ASP A 223 15.54 -14.25 0.00
CA ASP A 223 15.21 -15.67 0.07
C ASP A 223 13.79 -16.05 -0.44
N HIS A 224 13.03 -15.07 -0.97
CA HIS A 224 11.68 -15.28 -1.51
C HIS A 224 11.61 -15.13 -3.05
N LYS A 225 12.77 -15.06 -3.74
CA LYS A 225 12.81 -15.00 -5.21
C LYS A 225 12.58 -16.39 -5.80
N ASN A 226 11.40 -16.57 -6.39
CA ASN A 226 10.97 -17.81 -7.07
C ASN A 226 10.09 -17.46 -8.28
N ALA A 227 9.63 -18.47 -9.03
CA ALA A 227 8.87 -18.26 -10.25
C ALA A 227 7.55 -17.49 -10.01
N GLU A 228 6.87 -17.75 -8.91
CA GLU A 228 5.58 -17.16 -8.56
C GLU A 228 5.76 -15.68 -8.17
N THR A 229 6.74 -15.36 -7.34
CA THR A 229 7.01 -13.96 -6.93
C THR A 229 7.50 -13.12 -8.10
N GLU A 230 8.34 -13.69 -8.99
CA GLU A 230 8.77 -13.02 -10.21
C GLU A 230 7.62 -12.82 -11.20
N ALA A 231 6.71 -13.80 -11.33
CA ALA A 231 5.54 -13.69 -12.20
C ALA A 231 4.60 -12.58 -11.71
N PHE A 232 4.32 -12.54 -10.40
CA PHE A 232 3.47 -11.48 -9.83
C PHE A 232 4.14 -10.10 -9.91
N LEU A 233 5.44 -10.00 -9.61
CA LEU A 233 6.18 -8.74 -9.78
C LEU A 233 6.09 -8.22 -11.22
N LYS A 234 6.32 -9.11 -12.20
CA LYS A 234 6.18 -8.76 -13.63
C LYS A 234 4.77 -8.30 -13.98
N TYR A 235 3.75 -8.92 -13.38
CA TYR A 235 2.36 -8.47 -13.58
C TYR A 235 2.11 -7.09 -13.00
N LEU A 236 2.65 -6.78 -11.82
CA LEU A 236 2.58 -5.44 -11.22
C LEU A 236 3.17 -4.35 -12.12
N GLU A 237 4.14 -4.68 -12.99
CA GLU A 237 4.75 -3.77 -13.96
C GLU A 237 4.01 -3.73 -15.31
N SER A 238 3.02 -4.60 -15.53
CA SER A 238 2.31 -4.75 -16.81
C SER A 238 1.38 -3.57 -17.12
N ASP A 239 1.08 -3.38 -18.41
CA ASP A 239 0.10 -2.39 -18.86
C ASP A 239 -1.30 -2.65 -18.28
N ALA A 240 -1.65 -3.90 -17.98
CA ALA A 240 -2.90 -4.25 -17.31
C ALA A 240 -2.95 -3.66 -15.89
N ALA A 241 -1.90 -3.86 -15.09
CA ALA A 241 -1.80 -3.28 -13.75
C ALA A 241 -1.71 -1.74 -13.81
N LYS A 242 -0.96 -1.17 -14.74
CA LYS A 242 -0.86 0.29 -14.93
C LYS A 242 -2.21 0.94 -15.20
N LYS A 243 -3.07 0.31 -15.99
CA LYS A 243 -4.45 0.80 -16.21
C LYS A 243 -5.24 0.85 -14.90
N VAL A 244 -5.11 -0.17 -14.05
CA VAL A 244 -5.75 -0.19 -12.72
C VAL A 244 -5.18 0.94 -11.85
N TYR A 245 -3.86 1.12 -11.82
CA TYR A 245 -3.25 2.22 -11.03
C TYR A 245 -3.82 3.58 -11.43
N VAL A 246 -3.88 3.89 -12.73
CA VAL A 246 -4.43 5.16 -13.24
C VAL A 246 -5.93 5.29 -12.91
N GLN A 247 -6.70 4.21 -13.03
CA GLN A 247 -8.11 4.21 -12.65
C GLN A 247 -8.31 4.61 -11.18
N TYR A 248 -7.44 4.15 -10.28
CA TYR A 248 -7.48 4.50 -8.85
C TYR A 248 -6.81 5.85 -8.53
N GLY A 249 -6.20 6.52 -9.49
CA GLY A 249 -5.66 7.87 -9.37
C GLY A 249 -4.16 7.95 -9.08
N PHE A 250 -3.43 6.84 -9.17
CA PHE A 250 -1.97 6.87 -9.16
C PHE A 250 -1.43 7.34 -10.50
N THR A 251 -0.22 7.91 -10.47
CA THR A 251 0.59 8.11 -11.67
C THR A 251 1.46 6.87 -11.87
N ALA A 252 1.19 6.10 -12.92
CA ALA A 252 1.98 4.91 -13.28
C ALA A 252 3.38 5.30 -13.81
N LYS A 253 4.37 4.43 -13.56
CA LYS A 253 5.77 4.62 -13.98
C LYS A 253 6.18 3.59 -15.03
#